data_48f241649040b3e55fd478e2a2836864
#
_entry.id   48f241649040b3e55fd478e2a2836864
#
_cell.length_a   1.000
_cell.length_b   1.000
_cell.length_c   1.000
_cell.angle_alpha   90.00
_cell.angle_beta   90.00
_cell.angle_gamma   90.00
#
_symmetry.space_group_name_H-M   'P 1'
#
loop_
_entity.id
_entity.type
_entity.pdbx_description
1 polymer ?
#
loop_
_entity_poly.entity_id
_entity_poly.type
_entity_poly.pdbx_seq_one_letter_code
_entity_poly.pdbx_strand_id
1 'polypeptide(L)'
;MQFISNGPDIPDELLQAHEEGKVVFFCGAGISYPAGLPGFGGLVENIYKSIGVRPNALQKVAIDNYQFDTALDLLERDISGGRYVMRQALAKSLKPKLKRKGATETQQALLILAGDRKGTIKLVTTNFDAVFDNAAKKLGMGALHTYSAPMLPIPKKTKWNGIVYLHGKLSKNRDEA
;
A
#
# COMPACT_ATOMS: atom_id res chain seq x y z
N MET A 1 -23.39 16.66 -3.84
CA MET A 1 -23.20 17.54 -2.65
C MET A 1 -21.74 17.97 -2.54
N GLN A 2 -21.46 19.25 -2.27
CA GLN A 2 -20.10 19.77 -2.00
C GLN A 2 -19.93 20.01 -0.50
N PHE A 3 -18.90 19.45 0.10
CA PHE A 3 -18.60 19.64 1.54
C PHE A 3 -17.68 20.82 1.83
N ILE A 4 -16.95 21.30 0.83
CA ILE A 4 -16.06 22.47 0.90
C ILE A 4 -16.23 23.34 -0.35
N SER A 5 -16.04 24.66 -0.20
CA SER A 5 -16.05 25.60 -1.33
C SER A 5 -15.04 25.16 -2.40
N ASN A 6 -15.45 25.10 -3.64
CA ASN A 6 -14.66 24.62 -4.78
C ASN A 6 -14.15 23.17 -4.65
N GLY A 7 -14.71 22.38 -3.74
CA GLY A 7 -14.45 20.95 -3.64
C GLY A 7 -15.17 20.15 -4.73
N PRO A 8 -14.87 18.86 -4.82
CA PRO A 8 -15.59 17.98 -5.75
C PRO A 8 -17.07 17.86 -5.34
N ASP A 9 -17.92 17.72 -6.34
CA ASP A 9 -19.32 17.37 -6.12
C ASP A 9 -19.40 15.84 -5.90
N ILE A 10 -19.87 15.45 -4.72
CA ILE A 10 -20.00 14.04 -4.35
C ILE A 10 -21.44 13.60 -4.69
N PRO A 11 -21.62 12.58 -5.55
CA PRO A 11 -22.94 12.04 -5.87
C PRO A 11 -23.68 11.53 -4.62
N ASP A 12 -24.98 11.82 -4.54
CA ASP A 12 -25.80 11.41 -3.39
C ASP A 12 -25.88 9.88 -3.26
N GLU A 13 -25.87 9.16 -4.37
CA GLU A 13 -25.83 7.69 -4.40
C GLU A 13 -24.55 7.14 -3.75
N LEU A 14 -23.41 7.84 -3.90
CA LEU A 14 -22.16 7.45 -3.24
C LEU A 14 -22.25 7.68 -1.72
N LEU A 15 -22.85 8.78 -1.30
CA LEU A 15 -23.06 9.06 0.11
C LEU A 15 -24.00 8.04 0.75
N GLN A 16 -25.09 7.70 0.07
CA GLN A 16 -26.00 6.65 0.52
C GLN A 16 -25.30 5.29 0.60
N ALA A 17 -24.55 4.91 -0.44
CA ALA A 17 -23.79 3.65 -0.44
C ALA A 17 -22.76 3.60 0.69
N HIS A 18 -22.13 4.75 1.02
CA HIS A 18 -21.20 4.86 2.13
C HIS A 18 -21.91 4.65 3.47
N GLU A 19 -23.04 5.32 3.71
CA GLU A 19 -23.84 5.16 4.92
C GLU A 19 -24.35 3.72 5.12
N GLU A 20 -24.66 3.03 4.02
CA GLU A 20 -25.08 1.63 4.01
C GLU A 20 -23.91 0.64 4.18
N GLY A 21 -22.67 1.13 4.30
CA GLY A 21 -21.46 0.29 4.42
C GLY A 21 -21.14 -0.53 3.15
N LYS A 22 -21.58 -0.05 1.98
CA LYS A 22 -21.38 -0.71 0.68
C LYS A 22 -20.14 -0.22 -0.07
N VAL A 23 -19.47 0.84 0.43
CA VAL A 23 -18.26 1.39 -0.19
C VAL A 23 -17.03 0.61 0.25
N VAL A 24 -16.15 0.33 -0.71
CA VAL A 24 -14.81 -0.20 -0.47
C VAL A 24 -13.80 0.82 -0.99
N PHE A 25 -12.87 1.24 -0.13
CA PHE A 25 -11.81 2.16 -0.51
C PHE A 25 -10.65 1.38 -1.11
N PHE A 26 -10.22 1.77 -2.31
CA PHE A 26 -9.09 1.16 -3.00
C PHE A 26 -7.92 2.15 -3.07
N CYS A 27 -6.77 1.78 -2.52
CA CYS A 27 -5.64 2.68 -2.30
C CYS A 27 -4.36 2.15 -2.96
N GLY A 28 -3.68 3.04 -3.67
CA GLY A 28 -2.37 2.77 -4.28
C GLY A 28 -1.23 3.56 -3.63
N ALA A 29 -0.03 3.49 -4.21
CA ALA A 29 1.21 4.04 -3.67
C ALA A 29 1.17 5.54 -3.36
N GLY A 30 0.36 6.32 -4.09
CA GLY A 30 0.25 7.77 -3.93
C GLY A 30 -0.12 8.22 -2.51
N ILE A 31 -0.93 7.44 -1.79
CA ILE A 31 -1.31 7.75 -0.41
C ILE A 31 -0.13 7.75 0.56
N SER A 32 0.98 7.10 0.21
CA SER A 32 2.16 6.97 1.06
C SER A 32 3.29 7.95 0.72
N TYR A 33 3.11 8.84 -0.27
CA TYR A 33 4.05 9.91 -0.58
C TYR A 33 4.33 10.85 0.60
N PRO A 34 3.34 11.28 1.41
CA PRO A 34 3.60 12.09 2.60
C PRO A 34 4.52 11.41 3.62
N ALA A 35 4.49 10.08 3.70
CA ALA A 35 5.41 9.29 4.51
C ALA A 35 6.81 9.15 3.88
N GLY A 36 7.05 9.77 2.72
CA GLY A 36 8.32 9.75 2.00
C GLY A 36 8.61 8.44 1.29
N LEU A 37 7.58 7.65 1.02
CA LEU A 37 7.69 6.43 0.23
C LEU A 37 7.57 6.76 -1.27
N PRO A 38 8.31 6.06 -2.13
CA PRO A 38 8.28 6.28 -3.57
C PRO A 38 7.03 5.63 -4.21
N GLY A 39 6.68 6.07 -5.40
CA GLY A 39 5.85 5.28 -6.32
C GLY A 39 6.63 4.10 -6.90
N PHE A 40 5.97 3.27 -7.72
CA PHE A 40 6.58 2.01 -8.16
C PHE A 40 7.87 2.22 -8.97
N GLY A 41 7.91 3.17 -9.90
CA GLY A 41 9.14 3.48 -10.64
C GLY A 41 10.30 3.93 -9.74
N GLY A 42 10.03 4.84 -8.80
CA GLY A 42 11.03 5.27 -7.82
C GLY A 42 11.46 4.15 -6.86
N LEU A 43 10.57 3.19 -6.58
CA LEU A 43 10.91 2.00 -5.80
C LEU A 43 11.93 1.13 -6.56
N VAL A 44 11.71 0.91 -7.85
CA VAL A 44 12.63 0.15 -8.71
C VAL A 44 14.02 0.82 -8.73
N GLU A 45 14.08 2.12 -8.96
CA GLU A 45 15.34 2.86 -8.92
C GLU A 45 16.07 2.72 -7.58
N ASN A 46 15.34 2.83 -6.46
CA ASN A 46 15.90 2.69 -5.12
C ASN A 46 16.42 1.28 -4.87
N ILE A 47 15.78 0.24 -5.41
CA ILE A 47 16.23 -1.15 -5.30
C ILE A 47 17.55 -1.31 -6.03
N TYR A 48 17.67 -0.89 -7.31
CA TYR A 48 18.91 -0.95 -8.06
C TYR A 48 20.05 -0.22 -7.36
N LYS A 49 19.79 0.99 -6.86
CA LYS A 49 20.75 1.77 -6.04
C LYS A 49 21.17 1.03 -4.76
N SER A 50 20.21 0.43 -4.06
CA SER A 50 20.46 -0.25 -2.79
C SER A 50 21.31 -1.50 -2.95
N ILE A 51 21.15 -2.21 -4.06
CA ILE A 51 21.91 -3.41 -4.42
C ILE A 51 23.27 -3.02 -5.03
N GLY A 52 23.40 -1.83 -5.60
CA GLY A 52 24.63 -1.33 -6.22
C GLY A 52 24.85 -1.86 -7.63
N VAL A 53 23.79 -2.21 -8.34
CA VAL A 53 23.85 -2.72 -9.72
C VAL A 53 23.18 -1.76 -10.71
N ARG A 54 23.55 -1.87 -11.99
CA ARG A 54 22.89 -1.16 -13.08
C ARG A 54 21.99 -2.12 -13.86
N PRO A 55 20.85 -1.65 -14.39
CA PRO A 55 20.01 -2.47 -15.24
C PRO A 55 20.79 -2.95 -16.48
N ASN A 56 20.66 -4.23 -16.81
CA ASN A 56 21.11 -4.76 -18.11
C ASN A 56 20.14 -4.32 -19.23
N ALA A 57 20.43 -4.70 -20.48
CA ALA A 57 19.64 -4.27 -21.65
C ALA A 57 18.16 -4.70 -21.54
N LEU A 58 17.87 -5.94 -21.12
CA LEU A 58 16.49 -6.45 -20.97
C LEU A 58 15.74 -5.76 -19.84
N GLN A 59 16.39 -5.60 -18.68
CA GLN A 59 15.84 -4.89 -17.53
C GLN A 59 15.55 -3.43 -17.88
N LYS A 60 16.45 -2.78 -18.64
CA LYS A 60 16.23 -1.40 -19.08
C LYS A 60 15.02 -1.28 -20.01
N VAL A 61 14.85 -2.19 -20.96
CA VAL A 61 13.66 -2.22 -21.84
C VAL A 61 12.39 -2.38 -21.00
N ALA A 62 12.39 -3.26 -20.00
CA ALA A 62 11.24 -3.43 -19.12
C ALA A 62 10.93 -2.15 -18.33
N ILE A 63 11.95 -1.47 -17.79
CA ILE A 63 11.79 -0.20 -17.05
C ILE A 63 11.24 0.90 -17.97
N ASP A 64 11.79 1.04 -19.17
CA ASP A 64 11.39 2.07 -20.16
C ASP A 64 9.93 1.85 -20.63
N ASN A 65 9.45 0.61 -20.61
CA ASN A 65 8.05 0.24 -20.89
C ASN A 65 7.14 0.20 -19.64
N TYR A 66 7.59 0.70 -18.49
CA TYR A 66 6.85 0.67 -17.21
C TYR A 66 6.49 -0.74 -16.72
N GLN A 67 7.17 -1.77 -17.19
CA GLN A 67 7.02 -3.18 -16.75
C GLN A 67 7.94 -3.43 -15.53
N PHE A 68 7.64 -2.74 -14.44
CA PHE A 68 8.51 -2.69 -13.25
C PHE A 68 8.60 -4.03 -12.52
N ASP A 69 7.54 -4.81 -12.50
CA ASP A 69 7.50 -6.17 -11.98
C ASP A 69 8.43 -7.10 -12.76
N THR A 70 8.37 -7.05 -14.09
CA THR A 70 9.27 -7.79 -14.98
C THR A 70 10.73 -7.39 -14.77
N ALA A 71 11.01 -6.09 -14.62
CA ALA A 71 12.36 -5.61 -14.37
C ALA A 71 12.93 -6.16 -13.04
N LEU A 72 12.10 -6.21 -11.98
CA LEU A 72 12.50 -6.76 -10.68
C LEU A 72 12.64 -8.28 -10.70
N ASP A 73 11.79 -9.01 -11.42
CA ASP A 73 11.92 -10.46 -11.60
C ASP A 73 13.21 -10.84 -12.33
N LEU A 74 13.54 -10.12 -13.41
CA LEU A 74 14.80 -10.28 -14.10
C LEU A 74 16.00 -9.96 -13.19
N LEU A 75 15.92 -8.87 -12.41
CA LEU A 75 16.97 -8.52 -11.47
C LEU A 75 17.17 -9.61 -10.40
N GLU A 76 16.07 -10.14 -9.83
CA GLU A 76 16.13 -11.20 -8.82
C GLU A 76 16.87 -12.45 -9.33
N ARG A 77 16.69 -12.80 -10.62
CA ARG A 77 17.38 -13.94 -11.26
C ARG A 77 18.87 -13.69 -11.50
N ASP A 78 19.23 -12.42 -11.77
CA ASP A 78 20.58 -12.06 -12.16
C ASP A 78 21.53 -11.82 -10.97
N ILE A 79 20.99 -11.49 -9.80
CA ILE A 79 21.81 -11.11 -8.63
C ILE A 79 22.16 -12.32 -7.75
N SER A 80 23.38 -12.30 -7.22
CA SER A 80 23.78 -13.25 -6.17
C SER A 80 22.97 -13.02 -4.91
N GLY A 81 22.40 -14.09 -4.35
CA GLY A 81 21.50 -14.03 -3.19
C GLY A 81 20.02 -13.80 -3.57
N GLY A 82 19.70 -13.57 -4.84
CA GLY A 82 18.36 -13.58 -5.41
C GLY A 82 17.30 -12.93 -4.53
N ARG A 83 16.27 -13.70 -4.23
CA ARG A 83 15.10 -13.26 -3.46
C ARG A 83 15.42 -12.64 -2.09
N TYR A 84 16.46 -13.14 -1.39
CA TYR A 84 16.84 -12.59 -0.09
C TYR A 84 17.34 -11.15 -0.21
N VAL A 85 18.24 -10.88 -1.16
CA VAL A 85 18.79 -9.54 -1.41
C VAL A 85 17.70 -8.59 -1.88
N MET A 86 16.81 -9.06 -2.75
CA MET A 86 15.64 -8.28 -3.21
C MET A 86 14.73 -7.88 -2.05
N ARG A 87 14.40 -8.80 -1.14
CA ARG A 87 13.58 -8.50 0.05
C ARG A 87 14.23 -7.48 0.97
N GLN A 88 15.54 -7.56 1.19
CA GLN A 88 16.27 -6.58 2.00
C GLN A 88 16.24 -5.19 1.35
N ALA A 89 16.47 -5.10 0.04
CA ALA A 89 16.42 -3.85 -0.71
C ALA A 89 15.02 -3.24 -0.69
N LEU A 90 13.98 -4.07 -0.87
CA LEU A 90 12.57 -3.67 -0.80
C LEU A 90 12.22 -3.12 0.59
N ALA A 91 12.53 -3.88 1.65
CA ALA A 91 12.25 -3.47 3.03
C ALA A 91 12.94 -2.14 3.40
N LYS A 92 14.18 -1.94 2.94
CA LYS A 92 14.92 -0.69 3.11
C LYS A 92 14.26 0.48 2.36
N SER A 93 13.84 0.25 1.11
CA SER A 93 13.24 1.27 0.24
C SER A 93 11.83 1.68 0.69
N LEU A 94 11.10 0.78 1.34
CA LEU A 94 9.74 1.00 1.86
C LEU A 94 9.71 1.37 3.35
N LYS A 95 10.82 1.81 3.93
CA LYS A 95 10.86 2.30 5.31
C LYS A 95 10.26 3.71 5.40
N PRO A 96 9.08 3.89 6.02
CA PRO A 96 8.40 5.18 6.04
C PRO A 96 9.10 6.18 6.99
N LYS A 97 9.08 7.45 6.61
CA LYS A 97 9.61 8.58 7.39
C LYS A 97 8.49 9.17 8.28
N LEU A 98 8.07 8.42 9.30
CA LEU A 98 6.90 8.74 10.13
C LEU A 98 7.00 10.02 10.95
N LYS A 99 8.20 10.60 11.11
CA LYS A 99 8.42 11.89 11.78
C LYS A 99 8.08 13.10 10.90
N ARG A 100 7.86 12.91 9.59
CA ARG A 100 7.46 14.00 8.69
C ARG A 100 6.04 14.46 9.06
N LYS A 101 5.82 15.79 8.98
CA LYS A 101 4.49 16.38 9.12
C LYS A 101 3.57 15.77 8.04
N GLY A 102 2.37 15.36 8.42
CA GLY A 102 1.41 14.77 7.49
C GLY A 102 1.66 13.29 7.11
N ALA A 103 2.74 12.67 7.57
CA ALA A 103 3.17 11.34 7.11
C ALA A 103 2.10 10.24 7.18
N THR A 104 1.11 10.37 8.06
CA THR A 104 0.04 9.37 8.25
C THR A 104 -1.36 9.96 8.10
N GLU A 105 -1.49 11.25 7.77
CA GLU A 105 -2.79 11.95 7.75
C GLU A 105 -3.74 11.36 6.71
N THR A 106 -3.24 11.07 5.50
CA THR A 106 -4.05 10.44 4.45
C THR A 106 -4.60 9.09 4.89
N GLN A 107 -3.76 8.24 5.49
CA GLN A 107 -4.20 6.94 5.98
C GLN A 107 -5.14 7.07 7.17
N GLN A 108 -4.97 8.05 8.05
CA GLN A 108 -5.90 8.33 9.14
C GLN A 108 -7.27 8.72 8.59
N ALA A 109 -7.31 9.65 7.62
CA ALA A 109 -8.57 10.04 6.97
C ALA A 109 -9.24 8.86 6.27
N LEU A 110 -8.48 8.02 5.57
CA LEU A 110 -9.01 6.82 4.90
C LEU A 110 -9.56 5.80 5.91
N LEU A 111 -8.91 5.59 7.04
CA LEU A 111 -9.41 4.69 8.10
C LEU A 111 -10.72 5.19 8.69
N ILE A 112 -10.87 6.50 8.89
CA ILE A 112 -12.11 7.12 9.36
C ILE A 112 -13.22 6.95 8.32
N LEU A 113 -12.93 7.29 7.06
CA LEU A 113 -13.90 7.18 5.97
C LEU A 113 -14.29 5.74 5.63
N ALA A 114 -13.36 4.79 5.75
CA ALA A 114 -13.63 3.38 5.47
C ALA A 114 -14.44 2.67 6.56
N GLY A 115 -14.59 3.31 7.74
CA GLY A 115 -15.39 2.78 8.84
C GLY A 115 -16.87 3.05 8.64
N ASP A 116 -17.70 2.00 8.66
CA ASP A 116 -19.15 2.15 8.71
C ASP A 116 -19.64 2.49 10.13
N ARG A 117 -20.96 2.74 10.30
CA ARG A 117 -21.58 3.03 11.59
C ARG A 117 -21.39 1.93 12.65
N LYS A 118 -21.02 0.73 12.24
CA LYS A 118 -20.74 -0.42 13.14
C LYS A 118 -19.25 -0.59 13.42
N GLY A 119 -18.42 0.31 12.90
CA GLY A 119 -16.96 0.23 13.00
C GLY A 119 -16.31 -0.80 12.07
N THR A 120 -17.04 -1.28 11.05
CA THR A 120 -16.50 -2.21 10.06
C THR A 120 -15.68 -1.44 9.04
N ILE A 121 -14.41 -1.75 8.91
CA ILE A 121 -13.50 -1.14 7.94
C ILE A 121 -13.44 -1.99 6.68
N LYS A 122 -13.61 -1.37 5.50
CA LYS A 122 -13.47 -2.01 4.18
C LYS A 122 -12.48 -1.24 3.32
N LEU A 123 -11.23 -1.62 3.40
CA LEU A 123 -10.15 -0.96 2.68
C LEU A 123 -9.28 -1.99 1.97
N VAL A 124 -8.97 -1.74 0.72
CA VAL A 124 -8.10 -2.56 -0.13
C VAL A 124 -6.90 -1.71 -0.54
N THR A 125 -5.70 -2.28 -0.50
CA THR A 125 -4.50 -1.58 -0.94
C THR A 125 -3.58 -2.48 -1.76
N THR A 126 -2.91 -1.88 -2.73
CA THR A 126 -1.79 -2.49 -3.46
C THR A 126 -0.44 -2.21 -2.81
N ASN A 127 -0.41 -1.39 -1.76
CA ASN A 127 0.82 -1.04 -1.06
C ASN A 127 1.32 -2.19 -0.19
N PHE A 128 2.64 -2.25 -0.02
CA PHE A 128 3.30 -3.20 0.86
C PHE A 128 3.62 -2.62 2.25
N ASP A 129 3.56 -1.29 2.38
CA ASP A 129 4.02 -0.58 3.58
C ASP A 129 3.07 -0.73 4.78
N ALA A 130 3.60 -0.45 5.98
CA ALA A 130 2.86 -0.54 7.23
C ALA A 130 2.38 0.84 7.74
N VAL A 131 2.18 1.84 6.86
CA VAL A 131 1.76 3.18 7.27
C VAL A 131 0.36 3.17 7.87
N PHE A 132 -0.55 2.32 7.39
CA PHE A 132 -1.87 2.14 8.00
C PHE A 132 -1.81 1.69 9.47
N ASP A 133 -0.87 0.80 9.85
CA ASP A 133 -0.72 0.38 11.25
C ASP A 133 -0.32 1.55 12.15
N ASN A 134 0.54 2.44 11.63
CA ASN A 134 0.94 3.63 12.36
C ASN A 134 -0.17 4.68 12.43
N ALA A 135 -0.98 4.80 11.37
CA ALA A 135 -2.16 5.67 11.35
C ALA A 135 -3.21 5.20 12.37
N ALA A 136 -3.51 3.90 12.40
CA ALA A 136 -4.44 3.31 13.36
C ALA A 136 -4.01 3.54 14.82
N LYS A 137 -2.72 3.36 15.12
CA LYS A 137 -2.17 3.67 16.45
C LYS A 137 -2.39 5.13 16.84
N LYS A 138 -2.16 6.07 15.92
CA LYS A 138 -2.38 7.50 16.18
C LYS A 138 -3.85 7.87 16.42
N LEU A 139 -4.76 7.14 15.79
CA LEU A 139 -6.20 7.28 16.02
C LEU A 139 -6.70 6.58 17.29
N GLY A 140 -5.82 5.91 18.05
CA GLY A 140 -6.24 5.11 19.19
C GLY A 140 -7.03 3.86 18.81
N MET A 141 -7.04 3.49 17.54
CA MET A 141 -7.67 2.23 17.10
C MET A 141 -6.83 1.05 17.59
N GLY A 142 -7.47 -0.02 18.01
CA GLY A 142 -6.82 -1.28 18.30
C GLY A 142 -6.09 -1.87 17.08
N ALA A 143 -5.57 -3.09 17.23
CA ALA A 143 -4.95 -3.79 16.11
C ALA A 143 -5.99 -4.02 15.00
N LEU A 144 -5.73 -3.47 13.82
CA LEU A 144 -6.59 -3.69 12.66
C LEU A 144 -6.41 -5.12 12.15
N HIS A 145 -7.51 -5.76 11.83
CA HIS A 145 -7.45 -7.02 11.12
C HIS A 145 -6.91 -6.79 9.71
N THR A 146 -5.91 -7.58 9.30
CA THR A 146 -5.30 -7.46 7.98
C THR A 146 -5.32 -8.79 7.26
N TYR A 147 -5.66 -8.75 5.99
CA TYR A 147 -5.59 -9.87 5.08
C TYR A 147 -4.49 -9.56 4.06
N SER A 148 -3.64 -10.52 3.77
CA SER A 148 -2.58 -10.35 2.78
C SER A 148 -2.47 -11.57 1.89
N ALA A 149 -2.11 -11.34 0.62
CA ALA A 149 -1.85 -12.45 -0.29
C ALA A 149 -0.82 -13.44 0.33
N PRO A 150 -1.01 -14.76 0.15
CA PRO A 150 -2.02 -15.42 -0.67
C PRO A 150 -3.39 -15.61 0.04
N MET A 151 -3.52 -15.34 1.34
CA MET A 151 -4.76 -15.54 2.10
C MET A 151 -5.65 -14.30 2.05
N LEU A 152 -6.42 -14.18 0.98
CA LEU A 152 -7.36 -13.08 0.79
C LEU A 152 -8.80 -13.50 1.13
N PRO A 153 -9.65 -12.56 1.61
CA PRO A 153 -11.06 -12.86 1.84
C PRO A 153 -11.76 -13.14 0.51
N ILE A 154 -12.66 -14.13 0.50
CA ILE A 154 -13.43 -14.47 -0.70
C ILE A 154 -14.49 -13.39 -0.93
N PRO A 155 -14.47 -12.68 -2.08
CA PRO A 155 -15.50 -11.70 -2.40
C PRO A 155 -16.91 -12.32 -2.38
N LYS A 156 -17.89 -11.58 -1.88
CA LYS A 156 -19.30 -11.98 -1.77
C LYS A 156 -19.61 -13.13 -0.80
N LYS A 157 -18.64 -13.97 -0.40
CA LYS A 157 -18.87 -15.11 0.51
C LYS A 157 -18.49 -14.80 1.96
N THR A 158 -17.52 -13.92 2.20
CA THR A 158 -17.07 -13.55 3.54
C THR A 158 -17.40 -12.10 3.88
N LYS A 159 -18.01 -11.89 5.04
CA LYS A 159 -18.09 -10.56 5.64
C LYS A 159 -16.71 -10.27 6.24
N TRP A 160 -15.90 -9.48 5.58
CA TRP A 160 -14.58 -9.09 6.07
C TRP A 160 -14.59 -7.69 6.68
N ASN A 161 -13.74 -7.48 7.66
CA ASN A 161 -13.53 -6.21 8.35
C ASN A 161 -12.02 -5.99 8.50
N GLY A 162 -11.51 -4.91 7.98
CA GLY A 162 -10.10 -4.57 8.06
C GLY A 162 -9.49 -4.10 6.74
N ILE A 163 -8.21 -4.38 6.56
CA ILE A 163 -7.43 -3.96 5.38
C ILE A 163 -6.96 -5.19 4.61
N VAL A 164 -7.21 -5.18 3.30
CA VAL A 164 -6.75 -6.21 2.36
C VAL A 164 -5.52 -5.70 1.60
N TYR A 165 -4.38 -6.36 1.75
CA TYR A 165 -3.13 -6.12 1.04
C TYR A 165 -3.03 -7.08 -0.15
N LEU A 166 -3.35 -6.61 -1.36
CA LEU A 166 -3.46 -7.48 -2.54
C LEU A 166 -2.15 -8.14 -2.96
N HIS A 167 -1.02 -7.47 -2.75
CA HIS A 167 0.30 -7.96 -3.15
C HIS A 167 1.16 -8.40 -1.96
N GLY A 168 0.55 -8.58 -0.79
CA GLY A 168 1.26 -8.88 0.44
C GLY A 168 1.56 -7.62 1.25
N LYS A 169 2.02 -7.81 2.48
CA LYS A 169 2.37 -6.78 3.44
C LYS A 169 3.77 -7.03 3.98
N LEU A 170 4.59 -5.99 4.09
CA LEU A 170 5.87 -6.09 4.78
C LEU A 170 5.63 -6.34 6.27
N SER A 171 5.98 -7.55 6.71
CA SER A 171 5.95 -7.94 8.12
C SER A 171 7.13 -7.30 8.86
N LYS A 172 6.94 -7.02 10.16
CA LYS A 172 8.04 -6.64 11.06
C LYS A 172 8.92 -7.84 11.40
N ASN A 173 8.36 -9.04 11.32
CA ASN A 173 9.09 -10.29 11.53
C ASN A 173 9.74 -10.71 10.21
N ARG A 174 11.07 -10.82 10.21
CA ARG A 174 11.87 -11.14 9.02
C ARG A 174 11.58 -12.53 8.42
N ASP A 175 10.89 -13.39 9.17
CA ASP A 175 10.71 -14.80 8.81
C ASP A 175 9.35 -15.12 8.17
N GLU A 176 8.42 -14.15 8.10
CA GLU A 176 7.06 -14.34 7.57
C GLU A 176 6.80 -13.63 6.23
N ALA A 177 7.83 -13.10 5.55
CA ALA A 177 7.67 -12.37 4.30
C ALA A 177 8.11 -13.17 3.07
#